data_7ee797cc0309079ccc9b61c29cf6004d
#
_entry.id   7ee797cc0309079ccc9b61c29cf6004d
#
_cell.length_a   1.000
_cell.length_b   1.000
_cell.length_c   1.000
_cell.angle_alpha   90.00
_cell.angle_beta   90.00
_cell.angle_gamma   90.00
#
_symmetry.space_group_name_H-M   'P 1'
#
loop_
_entity.id
_entity.type
_entity.pdbx_description
1 polymer ?
#
loop_
_entity_poly.entity_id
_entity_poly.type
_entity_poly.pdbx_seq_one_letter_code
_entity_poly.pdbx_strand_id
1 'polypeptide(L)'
;MEIKKLGQSFKNFYPFRVGTTSFIYPDLYSENVRKLGPYLDEIELLFFESREPGCFPSEFEIKELAQLKEEFDLSYNVHLPTDVDLSTPDPTDRDTAVSNLLKVIDMTRPLDPVTYTLHIPFDSERPGGEALWRAYSIKGVRSLLAHGINPRLISIETLMYPVEMLKPLIAEFDLSMCLDVGHVILGGGDPLAVYEEFKERISIIHLHAVHKGCDHVSLDLFDPPMFSKIRSILKDFSGTVSVEVFSFKDLELSLNYLRDVF
;
A
#
# COMPACT_ATOMS: atom_id res chain seq x y z
N MET A 1 -23.44 -19.90 2.81
CA MET A 1 -22.07 -20.35 2.44
C MET A 1 -21.22 -20.26 3.68
N GLU A 2 -20.44 -21.28 4.00
CA GLU A 2 -19.49 -21.24 5.11
C GLU A 2 -18.40 -20.20 4.79
N ILE A 3 -18.13 -19.29 5.72
CA ILE A 3 -17.10 -18.25 5.55
C ILE A 3 -15.75 -18.96 5.61
N LYS A 4 -14.96 -18.88 4.55
CA LYS A 4 -13.59 -19.42 4.53
C LYS A 4 -12.73 -18.64 5.54
N LYS A 5 -11.90 -19.36 6.30
CA LYS A 5 -10.96 -18.81 7.27
C LYS A 5 -9.58 -19.38 7.00
N LEU A 6 -8.53 -18.62 7.34
CA LEU A 6 -7.16 -19.12 7.31
C LEU A 6 -7.01 -20.30 8.28
N GLY A 7 -6.33 -21.35 7.86
CA GLY A 7 -6.17 -22.57 8.65
C GLY A 7 -5.20 -22.45 9.83
N GLN A 8 -4.39 -21.37 9.88
CA GLN A 8 -3.40 -21.11 10.91
C GLN A 8 -3.09 -19.61 11.03
N SER A 9 -2.48 -19.20 12.14
CA SER A 9 -2.00 -17.84 12.33
C SER A 9 -0.59 -17.68 11.76
N PHE A 10 -0.34 -16.49 11.19
CA PHE A 10 0.96 -16.03 10.69
C PHE A 10 1.51 -14.89 11.54
N LYS A 11 0.82 -14.52 12.62
CA LYS A 11 1.21 -13.44 13.52
C LYS A 11 2.57 -13.70 14.14
N ASN A 12 3.43 -12.68 14.11
CA ASN A 12 4.78 -12.72 14.69
C ASN A 12 5.64 -13.89 14.16
N PHE A 13 5.34 -14.41 12.97
CA PHE A 13 6.07 -15.54 12.40
C PHE A 13 7.32 -15.10 11.62
N TYR A 14 7.28 -13.89 11.04
CA TYR A 14 8.34 -13.34 10.20
C TYR A 14 9.12 -12.23 10.94
N PRO A 15 10.31 -11.81 10.46
CA PRO A 15 11.02 -10.64 11.00
C PRO A 15 10.30 -9.31 10.71
N PHE A 16 9.29 -9.32 9.86
CA PHE A 16 8.42 -8.22 9.50
C PHE A 16 6.97 -8.50 9.93
N ARG A 17 6.14 -7.48 9.98
CA ARG A 17 4.69 -7.62 10.20
C ARG A 17 4.02 -8.04 8.91
N VAL A 18 3.35 -9.18 8.89
CA VAL A 18 2.63 -9.66 7.70
C VAL A 18 1.16 -9.24 7.75
N GLY A 19 0.69 -8.68 6.65
CA GLY A 19 -0.68 -8.23 6.49
C GLY A 19 -1.27 -8.53 5.11
N THR A 20 -2.45 -8.02 4.88
CA THR A 20 -3.16 -8.06 3.59
C THR A 20 -4.19 -6.94 3.50
N THR A 21 -4.80 -6.78 2.34
CA THR A 21 -5.83 -5.76 2.10
C THR A 21 -7.16 -6.07 2.81
N SER A 22 -7.93 -5.02 3.07
CA SER A 22 -9.30 -5.11 3.59
C SER A 22 -10.34 -5.52 2.52
N PHE A 23 -9.91 -6.04 1.37
CA PHE A 23 -10.75 -6.43 0.23
C PHE A 23 -10.72 -7.92 -0.10
N ILE A 24 -10.38 -8.75 0.88
CA ILE A 24 -10.35 -10.22 0.72
C ILE A 24 -11.76 -10.82 0.66
N TYR A 25 -12.69 -10.20 1.37
CA TYR A 25 -14.11 -10.58 1.34
C TYR A 25 -14.94 -9.39 0.84
N PRO A 26 -16.02 -9.63 0.07
CA PRO A 26 -16.94 -8.57 -0.37
C PRO A 26 -17.84 -8.13 0.81
N ASP A 27 -17.24 -7.45 1.76
CA ASP A 27 -17.88 -7.08 3.03
C ASP A 27 -17.29 -5.75 3.54
N LEU A 28 -17.80 -5.22 4.64
CA LEU A 28 -17.30 -4.03 5.31
C LEU A 28 -15.83 -4.18 5.74
N TYR A 29 -15.15 -3.08 5.97
CA TYR A 29 -13.76 -3.07 6.48
C TYR A 29 -13.67 -3.81 7.82
N SER A 30 -14.56 -3.49 8.77
CA SER A 30 -14.58 -4.13 10.10
C SER A 30 -14.80 -5.65 10.00
N GLU A 31 -15.63 -6.11 9.06
CA GLU A 31 -15.87 -7.53 8.84
C GLU A 31 -14.67 -8.26 8.23
N ASN A 32 -13.92 -7.60 7.32
CA ASN A 32 -12.65 -8.14 6.83
C ASN A 32 -11.64 -8.24 7.98
N VAL A 33 -11.50 -7.19 8.79
CA VAL A 33 -10.60 -7.18 9.95
C VAL A 33 -10.99 -8.26 10.97
N ARG A 34 -12.28 -8.44 11.26
CA ARG A 34 -12.77 -9.47 12.19
C ARG A 34 -12.42 -10.88 11.73
N LYS A 35 -12.39 -11.11 10.41
CA LYS A 35 -12.08 -12.42 9.82
C LYS A 35 -10.58 -12.68 9.69
N LEU A 36 -9.77 -11.66 9.47
CA LEU A 36 -8.34 -11.75 9.16
C LEU A 36 -7.44 -11.41 10.35
N GLY A 37 -7.86 -10.48 11.20
CA GLY A 37 -7.08 -9.97 12.34
C GLY A 37 -6.58 -11.03 13.33
N PRO A 38 -7.31 -12.13 13.60
CA PRO A 38 -6.78 -13.23 14.43
C PRO A 38 -5.54 -13.93 13.83
N TYR A 39 -5.27 -13.73 12.54
CA TYR A 39 -4.26 -14.48 11.81
C TYR A 39 -3.08 -13.65 11.32
N LEU A 40 -3.22 -12.32 11.24
CA LEU A 40 -2.25 -11.41 10.63
C LEU A 40 -1.84 -10.29 11.59
N ASP A 41 -0.65 -9.73 11.39
CA ASP A 41 -0.10 -8.63 12.20
C ASP A 41 -0.66 -7.27 11.79
N GLU A 42 -1.19 -7.16 10.57
CA GLU A 42 -1.57 -5.90 9.97
C GLU A 42 -2.70 -6.09 8.97
N ILE A 43 -3.55 -5.06 8.83
CA ILE A 43 -4.54 -4.96 7.74
C ILE A 43 -4.39 -3.60 7.06
N GLU A 44 -4.28 -3.65 5.74
CA GLU A 44 -4.30 -2.47 4.88
C GLU A 44 -5.73 -2.03 4.61
N LEU A 45 -6.10 -0.87 5.11
CA LEU A 45 -7.38 -0.25 4.81
C LEU A 45 -7.29 0.43 3.44
N LEU A 46 -7.84 -0.20 2.43
CA LEU A 46 -7.69 0.20 1.04
C LEU A 46 -8.88 1.03 0.56
N PHE A 47 -8.63 2.27 0.16
CA PHE A 47 -9.62 3.19 -0.40
C PHE A 47 -9.40 3.36 -1.89
N PHE A 48 -10.20 2.70 -2.73
CA PHE A 48 -10.04 2.79 -4.18
C PHE A 48 -10.54 4.11 -4.75
N GLU A 49 -11.66 4.62 -4.24
CA GLU A 49 -12.36 5.75 -4.83
C GLU A 49 -12.63 6.85 -3.79
N SER A 50 -12.38 8.10 -4.21
CA SER A 50 -12.57 9.28 -3.36
C SER A 50 -13.97 9.89 -3.44
N ARG A 51 -14.75 9.52 -4.46
CA ARG A 51 -16.04 10.17 -4.80
C ARG A 51 -17.27 9.37 -4.38
N GLU A 52 -17.13 8.06 -4.18
CA GLU A 52 -18.24 7.17 -3.83
C GLU A 52 -18.45 7.12 -2.30
N PRO A 53 -19.52 7.76 -1.77
CA PRO A 53 -19.75 7.80 -0.31
C PRO A 53 -19.86 6.42 0.34
N GLY A 54 -20.32 5.41 -0.40
CA GLY A 54 -20.44 4.04 0.08
C GLY A 54 -19.12 3.29 0.26
N CYS A 55 -18.01 3.84 -0.26
CA CYS A 55 -16.66 3.28 -0.12
C CYS A 55 -15.96 3.71 1.17
N PHE A 56 -16.58 4.57 1.98
CA PHE A 56 -15.98 5.07 3.21
C PHE A 56 -16.62 4.43 4.44
N PRO A 57 -15.84 4.03 5.45
CA PRO A 57 -16.39 3.56 6.70
C PRO A 57 -17.13 4.69 7.43
N SER A 58 -18.21 4.34 8.12
CA SER A 58 -18.91 5.26 9.00
C SER A 58 -18.09 5.57 10.26
N GLU A 59 -18.43 6.63 11.00
CA GLU A 59 -17.79 6.90 12.30
C GLU A 59 -17.95 5.75 13.29
N PHE A 60 -19.05 5.00 13.18
CA PHE A 60 -19.27 3.81 13.99
C PHE A 60 -18.26 2.72 13.62
N GLU A 61 -18.06 2.48 12.34
CA GLU A 61 -17.11 1.50 11.84
C GLU A 61 -15.65 1.87 12.18
N ILE A 62 -15.29 3.15 12.14
CA ILE A 62 -13.96 3.61 12.60
C ILE A 62 -13.73 3.26 14.08
N LYS A 63 -14.74 3.44 14.93
CA LYS A 63 -14.67 3.06 16.35
C LYS A 63 -14.54 1.55 16.52
N GLU A 64 -15.26 0.79 15.71
CA GLU A 64 -15.17 -0.67 15.69
C GLU A 64 -13.77 -1.14 15.24
N LEU A 65 -13.22 -0.55 14.16
CA LEU A 65 -11.86 -0.81 13.72
C LEU A 65 -10.82 -0.53 14.81
N ALA A 66 -10.98 0.56 15.56
CA ALA A 66 -10.10 0.86 16.69
C ALA A 66 -10.18 -0.22 17.79
N GLN A 67 -11.37 -0.74 18.08
CA GLN A 67 -11.54 -1.84 19.05
C GLN A 67 -10.92 -3.15 18.55
N LEU A 68 -11.09 -3.46 17.26
CA LEU A 68 -10.51 -4.66 16.64
C LEU A 68 -8.97 -4.60 16.57
N LYS A 69 -8.40 -3.38 16.42
CA LYS A 69 -6.95 -3.15 16.51
C LYS A 69 -6.40 -3.64 17.84
N GLU A 70 -7.05 -3.23 18.93
CA GLU A 70 -6.65 -3.64 20.31
C GLU A 70 -6.95 -5.12 20.58
N GLU A 71 -8.14 -5.59 20.16
CA GLU A 71 -8.58 -6.99 20.40
C GLU A 71 -7.62 -8.00 19.76
N PHE A 72 -7.15 -7.70 18.54
CA PHE A 72 -6.29 -8.62 17.80
C PHE A 72 -4.81 -8.25 17.85
N ASP A 73 -4.41 -7.20 18.57
CA ASP A 73 -3.02 -6.72 18.59
C ASP A 73 -2.47 -6.58 17.15
N LEU A 74 -3.14 -5.78 16.33
CA LEU A 74 -2.77 -5.53 14.95
C LEU A 74 -2.49 -4.04 14.68
N SER A 75 -1.81 -3.75 13.59
CA SER A 75 -1.68 -2.40 13.06
C SER A 75 -2.54 -2.21 11.81
N TYR A 76 -2.76 -0.94 11.46
CA TYR A 76 -3.31 -0.57 10.17
C TYR A 76 -2.27 0.20 9.36
N ASN A 77 -2.22 -0.03 8.07
CA ASN A 77 -1.81 0.98 7.11
C ASN A 77 -3.05 1.42 6.31
N VAL A 78 -2.95 2.56 5.65
CA VAL A 78 -4.05 3.12 4.87
C VAL A 78 -3.57 3.37 3.46
N HIS A 79 -4.17 2.67 2.51
CA HIS A 79 -3.98 2.98 1.10
C HIS A 79 -4.93 4.11 0.71
N LEU A 80 -4.37 5.24 0.34
CA LEU A 80 -5.14 6.42 -0.06
C LEU A 80 -5.81 6.20 -1.43
N PRO A 81 -6.91 6.93 -1.74
CA PRO A 81 -7.64 6.76 -2.99
C PRO A 81 -6.75 6.86 -4.23
N THR A 82 -6.93 5.88 -5.14
CA THR A 82 -6.14 5.78 -6.37
C THR A 82 -6.69 6.62 -7.52
N ASP A 83 -7.93 7.11 -7.40
CA ASP A 83 -8.62 7.96 -8.38
C ASP A 83 -8.28 9.46 -8.27
N VAL A 84 -7.31 9.82 -7.43
CA VAL A 84 -6.82 11.20 -7.25
C VAL A 84 -5.46 11.40 -7.91
N ASP A 85 -5.21 12.59 -8.45
CA ASP A 85 -3.94 12.93 -9.11
C ASP A 85 -3.38 14.26 -8.58
N LEU A 86 -2.37 14.16 -7.70
CA LEU A 86 -1.64 15.33 -7.22
C LEU A 86 -0.74 15.97 -8.27
N SER A 87 -0.48 15.28 -9.38
CA SER A 87 0.35 15.76 -10.49
C SER A 87 -0.45 16.45 -11.60
N THR A 88 -1.76 16.66 -11.39
CA THR A 88 -2.60 17.35 -12.36
C THR A 88 -2.11 18.80 -12.61
N PRO A 89 -2.09 19.28 -13.87
CA PRO A 89 -1.73 20.66 -14.19
C PRO A 89 -2.76 21.68 -13.69
N ASP A 90 -4.04 21.28 -13.63
CA ASP A 90 -5.11 22.17 -13.16
C ASP A 90 -5.03 22.37 -11.64
N PRO A 91 -4.92 23.62 -11.16
CA PRO A 91 -4.83 23.87 -9.74
C PRO A 91 -6.12 23.51 -8.97
N THR A 92 -7.31 23.66 -9.60
CA THR A 92 -8.59 23.33 -8.96
C THR A 92 -8.73 21.82 -8.76
N ASP A 93 -8.34 21.04 -9.77
CA ASP A 93 -8.34 19.58 -9.68
C ASP A 93 -7.33 19.12 -8.64
N ARG A 94 -6.16 19.75 -8.57
CA ARG A 94 -5.14 19.44 -7.56
C ARG A 94 -5.60 19.76 -6.15
N ASP A 95 -6.26 20.89 -5.93
CA ASP A 95 -6.84 21.25 -4.63
C ASP A 95 -7.95 20.28 -4.24
N THR A 96 -8.74 19.81 -5.21
CA THR A 96 -9.75 18.77 -5.00
C THR A 96 -9.09 17.44 -4.61
N ALA A 97 -8.01 17.05 -5.29
CA ALA A 97 -7.24 15.85 -4.94
C ALA A 97 -6.70 15.92 -3.51
N VAL A 98 -6.07 17.05 -3.13
CA VAL A 98 -5.60 17.27 -1.75
C VAL A 98 -6.75 17.17 -0.75
N SER A 99 -7.89 17.78 -1.02
CA SER A 99 -9.07 17.73 -0.14
C SER A 99 -9.59 16.30 0.06
N ASN A 100 -9.62 15.48 -1.00
CA ASN A 100 -10.04 14.10 -0.93
C ASN A 100 -9.08 13.24 -0.11
N LEU A 101 -7.76 13.42 -0.29
CA LEU A 101 -6.75 12.73 0.52
C LEU A 101 -6.84 13.11 1.99
N LEU A 102 -6.99 14.40 2.31
CA LEU A 102 -7.15 14.89 3.68
C LEU A 102 -8.38 14.30 4.36
N LYS A 103 -9.50 14.18 3.63
CA LYS A 103 -10.71 13.54 4.17
C LYS A 103 -10.44 12.12 4.68
N VAL A 104 -9.68 11.31 3.91
CA VAL A 104 -9.33 9.94 4.32
C VAL A 104 -8.35 9.95 5.49
N ILE A 105 -7.31 10.79 5.42
CA ILE A 105 -6.32 10.92 6.49
C ILE A 105 -6.97 11.32 7.81
N ASP A 106 -7.84 12.34 7.80
CA ASP A 106 -8.52 12.82 9.01
C ASP A 106 -9.49 11.77 9.57
N MET A 107 -10.23 11.08 8.70
CA MET A 107 -11.14 10.02 9.08
C MET A 107 -10.43 8.84 9.73
N THR A 108 -9.26 8.45 9.22
CA THR A 108 -8.51 7.27 9.68
C THR A 108 -7.47 7.61 10.76
N ARG A 109 -7.21 8.89 11.04
CA ARG A 109 -6.28 9.34 12.09
C ARG A 109 -6.54 8.71 13.47
N PRO A 110 -7.80 8.50 13.93
CA PRO A 110 -8.05 7.83 15.21
C PRO A 110 -7.57 6.38 15.28
N LEU A 111 -7.29 5.74 14.15
CA LEU A 111 -6.76 4.38 14.06
C LEU A 111 -5.22 4.34 14.23
N ASP A 112 -4.56 5.52 14.24
CA ASP A 112 -3.11 5.64 14.31
C ASP A 112 -2.39 4.71 13.32
N PRO A 113 -2.60 4.88 12.01
CA PRO A 113 -2.02 4.02 10.99
C PRO A 113 -0.50 4.19 10.94
N VAL A 114 0.21 3.11 10.64
CA VAL A 114 1.68 3.12 10.55
C VAL A 114 2.18 3.90 9.33
N THR A 115 1.37 3.96 8.28
CA THR A 115 1.66 4.75 7.06
C THR A 115 0.41 4.99 6.23
N TYR A 116 0.50 5.97 5.35
CA TYR A 116 -0.47 6.27 4.28
C TYR A 116 0.21 6.04 2.94
N THR A 117 -0.21 5.03 2.20
CA THR A 117 0.30 4.77 0.84
C THR A 117 -0.35 5.72 -0.16
N LEU A 118 0.47 6.38 -0.98
CA LEU A 118 0.06 7.41 -1.91
C LEU A 118 0.52 7.11 -3.33
N HIS A 119 -0.41 7.03 -4.27
CA HIS A 119 -0.11 7.02 -5.70
C HIS A 119 0.16 8.44 -6.22
N ILE A 120 1.18 8.58 -7.06
CA ILE A 120 1.40 9.76 -7.90
C ILE A 120 1.52 9.26 -9.33
N PRO A 121 0.41 9.12 -10.06
CA PRO A 121 0.40 8.52 -11.39
C PRO A 121 1.20 9.36 -12.37
N PHE A 122 1.91 8.70 -13.29
CA PHE A 122 2.62 9.32 -14.39
C PHE A 122 1.99 8.90 -15.73
N ASP A 123 1.57 9.88 -16.50
CA ASP A 123 1.07 9.69 -17.85
C ASP A 123 2.12 10.21 -18.84
N SER A 124 2.77 9.29 -19.55
CA SER A 124 3.81 9.62 -20.54
C SER A 124 3.29 10.39 -21.77
N GLU A 125 1.98 10.32 -22.03
CA GLU A 125 1.34 11.04 -23.14
C GLU A 125 0.94 12.47 -22.74
N ARG A 126 0.98 12.80 -21.45
CA ARG A 126 0.66 14.15 -20.97
C ARG A 126 1.71 15.17 -21.46
N PRO A 127 1.27 16.31 -22.03
CA PRO A 127 2.18 17.36 -22.48
C PRO A 127 3.15 17.82 -21.37
N GLY A 128 4.43 17.97 -21.75
CA GLY A 128 5.49 18.39 -20.82
C GLY A 128 6.21 17.26 -20.10
N GLY A 129 5.72 16.02 -20.24
CA GLY A 129 6.39 14.82 -19.75
C GLY A 129 6.80 14.86 -18.28
N GLU A 130 7.90 14.21 -17.96
CA GLU A 130 8.42 14.09 -16.59
C GLU A 130 8.65 15.44 -15.89
N ALA A 131 9.15 16.45 -16.59
CA ALA A 131 9.50 17.74 -15.98
C ALA A 131 8.26 18.46 -15.40
N LEU A 132 7.16 18.51 -16.15
CA LEU A 132 5.91 19.10 -15.66
C LEU A 132 5.21 18.20 -14.64
N TRP A 133 5.21 16.90 -14.82
CA TRP A 133 4.73 15.96 -13.82
C TRP A 133 5.41 16.19 -12.48
N ARG A 134 6.73 16.25 -12.46
CA ARG A 134 7.50 16.53 -11.25
C ARG A 134 7.14 17.86 -10.60
N ALA A 135 7.07 18.92 -11.43
CA ALA A 135 6.74 20.26 -10.93
C ALA A 135 5.34 20.32 -10.28
N TYR A 136 4.37 19.62 -10.84
CA TYR A 136 3.00 19.57 -10.29
C TYR A 136 2.91 18.63 -9.09
N SER A 137 3.59 17.49 -9.11
CA SER A 137 3.70 16.57 -7.97
C SER A 137 4.29 17.28 -6.74
N ILE A 138 5.35 18.06 -6.92
CA ILE A 138 5.93 18.89 -5.85
C ILE A 138 4.90 19.87 -5.28
N LYS A 139 4.10 20.53 -6.13
CA LYS A 139 3.05 21.44 -5.67
C LYS A 139 1.97 20.70 -4.89
N GLY A 140 1.50 19.56 -5.40
CA GLY A 140 0.46 18.75 -4.76
C GLY A 140 0.90 18.21 -3.41
N VAL A 141 2.09 17.61 -3.33
CA VAL A 141 2.65 17.09 -2.08
C VAL A 141 2.87 18.21 -1.06
N ARG A 142 3.40 19.37 -1.50
CA ARG A 142 3.57 20.53 -0.62
C ARG A 142 2.24 21.02 -0.06
N SER A 143 1.20 21.08 -0.89
CA SER A 143 -0.17 21.44 -0.47
C SER A 143 -0.71 20.44 0.55
N LEU A 144 -0.55 19.15 0.32
CA LEU A 144 -0.97 18.09 1.26
C LEU A 144 -0.26 18.23 2.61
N LEU A 145 1.06 18.39 2.61
CA LEU A 145 1.86 18.48 3.84
C LEU A 145 1.66 19.80 4.61
N ALA A 146 1.20 20.85 3.95
CA ALA A 146 0.88 22.13 4.61
C ALA A 146 -0.21 22.01 5.69
N HIS A 147 -0.95 20.91 5.71
CA HIS A 147 -1.96 20.58 6.74
C HIS A 147 -1.38 19.89 7.99
N GLY A 148 -0.05 19.91 8.16
CA GLY A 148 0.62 19.42 9.36
C GLY A 148 0.77 17.89 9.45
N ILE A 149 0.69 17.21 8.32
CA ILE A 149 0.95 15.77 8.24
C ILE A 149 2.45 15.54 8.37
N ASN A 150 2.85 14.58 9.22
CA ASN A 150 4.24 14.14 9.27
C ASN A 150 4.64 13.50 7.92
N PRO A 151 5.61 14.04 7.19
CA PRO A 151 5.98 13.51 5.88
C PRO A 151 6.38 12.04 5.89
N ARG A 152 6.96 11.56 6.98
CA ARG A 152 7.34 10.16 7.15
C ARG A 152 6.17 9.19 7.25
N LEU A 153 4.97 9.68 7.51
CA LEU A 153 3.75 8.87 7.43
C LEU A 153 3.22 8.73 6.00
N ILE A 154 3.72 9.52 5.04
CA ILE A 154 3.33 9.41 3.63
C ILE A 154 4.35 8.55 2.90
N SER A 155 3.90 7.41 2.40
CA SER A 155 4.70 6.46 1.62
C SER A 155 4.31 6.53 0.15
N ILE A 156 5.18 7.15 -0.68
CA ILE A 156 4.93 7.16 -2.13
C ILE A 156 5.16 5.76 -2.67
N GLU A 157 4.18 5.25 -3.38
CA GLU A 157 4.26 3.92 -3.97
C GLU A 157 5.04 3.91 -5.29
N THR A 158 5.84 2.86 -5.47
CA THR A 158 6.47 2.55 -6.75
C THR A 158 5.43 2.02 -7.72
N LEU A 159 5.16 2.76 -8.78
CA LEU A 159 4.25 2.36 -9.85
C LEU A 159 5.05 1.87 -11.08
N MET A 160 4.36 1.65 -12.21
CA MET A 160 4.95 1.10 -13.44
C MET A 160 5.75 2.16 -14.26
N TYR A 161 6.47 3.06 -13.58
CA TYR A 161 7.40 4.00 -14.20
C TYR A 161 8.75 4.00 -13.47
N PRO A 162 9.83 4.55 -14.04
CA PRO A 162 11.14 4.51 -13.42
C PRO A 162 11.16 5.11 -12.02
N VAL A 163 11.59 4.33 -11.01
CA VAL A 163 11.58 4.71 -9.60
C VAL A 163 12.43 5.95 -9.33
N GLU A 164 13.45 6.20 -10.16
CA GLU A 164 14.30 7.39 -10.13
C GLU A 164 13.51 8.70 -10.19
N MET A 165 12.33 8.67 -10.81
CA MET A 165 11.44 9.83 -10.88
C MET A 165 10.92 10.26 -9.50
N LEU A 166 10.85 9.34 -8.53
CA LEU A 166 10.41 9.62 -7.16
C LEU A 166 11.50 10.24 -6.28
N LYS A 167 12.78 10.06 -6.60
CA LYS A 167 13.92 10.56 -5.80
C LYS A 167 13.81 12.03 -5.40
N PRO A 168 13.50 12.97 -6.33
CA PRO A 168 13.38 14.38 -5.98
C PRO A 168 12.26 14.66 -4.97
N LEU A 169 11.12 13.97 -5.07
CA LEU A 169 9.99 14.12 -4.15
C LEU A 169 10.34 13.60 -2.76
N ILE A 170 10.91 12.40 -2.71
CA ILE A 170 11.33 11.76 -1.45
C ILE A 170 12.37 12.63 -0.73
N ALA A 171 13.35 13.15 -1.46
CA ALA A 171 14.42 13.97 -0.89
C ALA A 171 13.93 15.35 -0.45
N GLU A 172 13.08 16.03 -1.25
CA GLU A 172 12.60 17.39 -0.94
C GLU A 172 11.71 17.42 0.31
N PHE A 173 10.86 16.40 0.47
CA PHE A 173 9.86 16.40 1.54
C PHE A 173 10.14 15.42 2.67
N ASP A 174 11.23 14.68 2.62
CA ASP A 174 11.57 13.64 3.61
C ASP A 174 10.49 12.54 3.72
N LEU A 175 9.93 12.13 2.58
CA LEU A 175 8.87 11.12 2.51
C LEU A 175 9.39 9.70 2.74
N SER A 176 8.48 8.80 3.10
CA SER A 176 8.69 7.36 3.03
C SER A 176 8.33 6.81 1.65
N MET A 177 8.58 5.52 1.46
CA MET A 177 8.30 4.80 0.22
C MET A 177 7.51 3.52 0.54
N CYS A 178 6.53 3.23 -0.30
CA CYS A 178 5.95 1.90 -0.44
C CYS A 178 6.63 1.21 -1.63
N LEU A 179 7.34 0.12 -1.37
CA LEU A 179 7.89 -0.72 -2.43
C LEU A 179 6.83 -1.71 -2.89
N ASP A 180 6.18 -1.42 -4.00
CA ASP A 180 5.36 -2.43 -4.67
C ASP A 180 6.23 -3.27 -5.59
N VAL A 181 6.39 -4.54 -5.21
CA VAL A 181 7.26 -5.50 -5.90
C VAL A 181 6.72 -5.83 -7.28
N GLY A 182 5.42 -6.02 -7.41
CA GLY A 182 4.79 -6.37 -8.69
C GLY A 182 4.82 -5.22 -9.69
N HIS A 183 4.55 -3.99 -9.25
CA HIS A 183 4.61 -2.81 -10.11
C HIS A 183 6.04 -2.54 -10.62
N VAL A 184 7.05 -2.72 -9.76
CA VAL A 184 8.46 -2.61 -10.20
C VAL A 184 8.77 -3.66 -11.27
N ILE A 185 8.33 -4.91 -11.12
CA ILE A 185 8.52 -5.98 -12.11
C ILE A 185 7.80 -5.65 -13.41
N LEU A 186 6.54 -5.20 -13.35
CA LEU A 186 5.77 -4.81 -14.54
C LEU A 186 6.38 -3.63 -15.28
N GLY A 187 6.97 -2.68 -14.55
CA GLY A 187 7.74 -1.57 -15.11
C GLY A 187 9.10 -1.98 -15.67
N GLY A 188 9.48 -3.27 -15.61
CA GLY A 188 10.75 -3.79 -16.08
C GLY A 188 11.94 -3.52 -15.15
N GLY A 189 11.69 -3.12 -13.90
CA GLY A 189 12.68 -2.85 -12.87
C GLY A 189 13.12 -4.11 -12.11
N ASP A 190 14.12 -3.94 -11.24
CA ASP A 190 14.59 -4.97 -10.31
C ASP A 190 14.23 -4.57 -8.87
N PRO A 191 13.27 -5.26 -8.20
CA PRO A 191 12.87 -4.93 -6.84
C PRO A 191 14.03 -4.95 -5.83
N LEU A 192 15.02 -5.83 -6.02
CA LEU A 192 16.17 -5.89 -5.13
C LEU A 192 17.05 -4.63 -5.27
N ALA A 193 17.28 -4.16 -6.50
CA ALA A 193 18.03 -2.92 -6.72
C ALA A 193 17.31 -1.71 -6.12
N VAL A 194 15.98 -1.63 -6.29
CA VAL A 194 15.16 -0.58 -5.66
C VAL A 194 15.24 -0.66 -4.14
N TYR A 195 15.11 -1.85 -3.57
CA TYR A 195 15.22 -2.05 -2.13
C TYR A 195 16.57 -1.56 -1.59
N GLU A 196 17.67 -2.00 -2.16
CA GLU A 196 19.02 -1.62 -1.71
C GLU A 196 19.27 -0.11 -1.78
N GLU A 197 18.70 0.56 -2.77
CA GLU A 197 18.84 2.01 -2.92
C GLU A 197 18.00 2.79 -1.92
N PHE A 198 16.78 2.32 -1.61
CA PHE A 198 15.79 3.08 -0.83
C PHE A 198 15.47 2.48 0.54
N LYS A 199 16.17 1.45 1.00
CA LYS A 199 15.79 0.69 2.21
C LYS A 199 15.57 1.54 3.46
N GLU A 200 16.28 2.65 3.62
CA GLU A 200 16.10 3.59 4.75
C GLU A 200 14.80 4.43 4.63
N ARG A 201 14.11 4.32 3.51
CA ARG A 201 12.88 5.04 3.20
C ARG A 201 11.67 4.13 3.11
N ILE A 202 11.89 2.83 2.86
CA ILE A 202 10.81 1.88 2.70
C ILE A 202 10.17 1.61 4.07
N SER A 203 8.91 2.01 4.22
CA SER A 203 8.09 1.77 5.41
C SER A 203 7.21 0.54 5.28
N ILE A 204 6.80 0.24 4.03
CA ILE A 204 5.90 -0.85 3.69
C ILE A 204 6.31 -1.46 2.35
N ILE A 205 6.08 -2.76 2.22
CA ILE A 205 6.22 -3.51 0.96
C ILE A 205 4.84 -4.04 0.58
N HIS A 206 4.38 -3.73 -0.62
CA HIS A 206 3.27 -4.44 -1.27
C HIS A 206 3.84 -5.65 -1.99
N LEU A 207 3.33 -6.82 -1.64
CA LEU A 207 3.85 -8.10 -2.10
C LEU A 207 2.77 -8.88 -2.82
N HIS A 208 2.89 -8.99 -4.13
CA HIS A 208 2.08 -9.84 -4.98
C HIS A 208 2.91 -10.31 -6.17
N ALA A 209 2.53 -11.46 -6.75
CA ALA A 209 3.21 -11.93 -7.95
C ALA A 209 2.66 -11.26 -9.21
N VAL A 210 3.47 -11.35 -10.27
CA VAL A 210 3.07 -11.01 -11.63
C VAL A 210 3.16 -12.27 -12.48
N HIS A 211 2.06 -12.63 -13.13
CA HIS A 211 2.02 -13.81 -14.00
C HIS A 211 1.30 -13.49 -15.32
N LYS A 212 1.98 -13.70 -16.43
CA LYS A 212 1.43 -13.44 -17.80
C LYS A 212 0.89 -12.02 -17.98
N GLY A 213 1.56 -11.04 -17.38
CA GLY A 213 1.17 -9.63 -17.46
C GLY A 213 0.02 -9.22 -16.52
N CYS A 214 -0.48 -10.12 -15.69
CA CYS A 214 -1.42 -9.81 -14.62
C CYS A 214 -0.67 -9.67 -13.30
N ASP A 215 -0.98 -8.61 -12.55
CA ASP A 215 -0.52 -8.35 -11.19
C ASP A 215 -1.52 -8.86 -10.14
N HIS A 216 -1.22 -8.59 -8.87
CA HIS A 216 -2.04 -8.99 -7.71
C HIS A 216 -2.46 -10.47 -7.71
N VAL A 217 -1.61 -11.34 -8.26
CA VAL A 217 -1.80 -12.79 -8.22
C VAL A 217 -1.01 -13.43 -7.08
N SER A 218 -1.37 -14.66 -6.71
CA SER A 218 -0.77 -15.36 -5.58
C SER A 218 0.74 -15.60 -5.74
N LEU A 219 1.48 -15.59 -4.61
CA LEU A 219 2.95 -15.61 -4.57
C LEU A 219 3.57 -16.90 -5.11
N ASP A 220 2.84 -18.01 -5.12
CA ASP A 220 3.28 -19.29 -5.71
C ASP A 220 3.47 -19.23 -7.23
N LEU A 221 3.00 -18.14 -7.86
CA LEU A 221 3.17 -17.88 -9.29
C LEU A 221 4.45 -17.11 -9.64
N PHE A 222 5.24 -16.68 -8.66
CA PHE A 222 6.57 -16.12 -8.94
C PHE A 222 7.48 -17.17 -9.58
N ASP A 223 8.31 -16.73 -10.53
CA ASP A 223 9.42 -17.56 -10.97
C ASP A 223 10.48 -17.69 -9.85
N PRO A 224 11.13 -18.85 -9.69
CA PRO A 224 12.05 -19.09 -8.59
C PRO A 224 13.24 -18.11 -8.51
N PRO A 225 13.90 -17.69 -9.61
CA PRO A 225 14.93 -16.65 -9.58
C PRO A 225 14.44 -15.32 -9.02
N MET A 226 13.25 -14.84 -9.42
CA MET A 226 12.68 -13.61 -8.92
C MET A 226 12.34 -13.74 -7.44
N PHE A 227 11.69 -14.84 -7.06
CA PHE A 227 11.35 -15.05 -5.65
C PHE A 227 12.60 -15.13 -4.74
N SER A 228 13.72 -15.63 -5.23
CA SER A 228 14.99 -15.64 -4.48
C SER A 228 15.47 -14.23 -4.14
N LYS A 229 15.31 -13.25 -5.05
CA LYS A 229 15.60 -11.83 -4.78
C LYS A 229 14.65 -11.26 -3.75
N ILE A 230 13.34 -11.50 -3.93
CA ILE A 230 12.29 -11.04 -2.99
C ILE A 230 12.55 -11.61 -1.60
N ARG A 231 12.88 -12.87 -1.48
CA ARG A 231 13.24 -13.51 -0.21
C ARG A 231 14.43 -12.83 0.47
N SER A 232 15.43 -12.37 -0.31
CA SER A 232 16.55 -11.61 0.25
C SER A 232 16.10 -10.28 0.85
N ILE A 233 15.20 -9.55 0.16
CA ILE A 233 14.57 -8.35 0.68
C ILE A 233 13.83 -8.66 2.00
N LEU A 234 12.94 -9.65 1.99
CA LEU A 234 12.10 -9.99 3.14
C LEU A 234 12.90 -10.43 4.37
N LYS A 235 14.10 -10.97 4.20
CA LYS A 235 14.98 -11.35 5.31
C LYS A 235 15.68 -10.16 5.97
N ASP A 236 15.90 -9.08 5.23
CA ASP A 236 16.55 -7.85 5.72
C ASP A 236 15.53 -6.83 6.24
N PHE A 237 14.28 -6.90 5.76
CA PHE A 237 13.22 -5.95 6.08
C PHE A 237 12.50 -6.31 7.38
N SER A 238 12.23 -5.28 8.21
CA SER A 238 11.55 -5.44 9.50
C SER A 238 10.28 -4.57 9.64
N GLY A 239 9.86 -3.90 8.57
CA GLY A 239 8.63 -3.10 8.54
C GLY A 239 7.37 -3.94 8.29
N THR A 240 6.43 -3.41 7.53
CA THR A 240 5.18 -4.08 7.18
C THR A 240 5.24 -4.63 5.75
N VAL A 241 4.78 -5.88 5.57
CA VAL A 241 4.59 -6.51 4.25
C VAL A 241 3.11 -6.81 4.09
N SER A 242 2.44 -6.07 3.22
CA SER A 242 1.05 -6.32 2.82
C SER A 242 1.03 -7.27 1.62
N VAL A 243 0.46 -8.46 1.80
CA VAL A 243 0.18 -9.38 0.68
C VAL A 243 -1.02 -8.82 -0.06
N GLU A 244 -0.76 -8.09 -1.14
CA GLU A 244 -1.76 -7.33 -1.87
C GLU A 244 -2.43 -8.16 -2.95
N VAL A 245 -3.39 -8.96 -2.53
CA VAL A 245 -4.26 -9.77 -3.39
C VAL A 245 -5.72 -9.53 -3.01
N PHE A 246 -6.65 -9.84 -3.92
CA PHE A 246 -8.07 -9.48 -3.80
C PHE A 246 -9.01 -10.68 -3.73
N SER A 247 -8.49 -11.84 -3.35
CA SER A 247 -9.33 -13.01 -3.09
C SER A 247 -8.77 -13.84 -1.93
N PHE A 248 -9.67 -14.49 -1.20
CA PHE A 248 -9.28 -15.42 -0.14
C PHE A 248 -8.37 -16.55 -0.66
N LYS A 249 -8.64 -17.05 -1.87
CA LYS A 249 -7.85 -18.12 -2.47
C LYS A 249 -6.40 -17.67 -2.71
N ASP A 250 -6.21 -16.49 -3.29
CA ASP A 250 -4.87 -15.98 -3.58
C ASP A 250 -4.13 -15.62 -2.29
N LEU A 251 -4.82 -15.10 -1.28
CA LEU A 251 -4.25 -14.87 0.03
C LEU A 251 -3.77 -16.17 0.70
N GLU A 252 -4.63 -17.18 0.75
CA GLU A 252 -4.31 -18.48 1.37
C GLU A 252 -3.12 -19.16 0.67
N LEU A 253 -3.09 -19.16 -0.66
CA LEU A 253 -1.97 -19.67 -1.44
C LEU A 253 -0.69 -18.88 -1.18
N SER A 254 -0.77 -17.56 -1.16
CA SER A 254 0.38 -16.68 -0.91
C SER A 254 1.00 -16.90 0.47
N LEU A 255 0.17 -16.91 1.52
CA LEU A 255 0.65 -17.08 2.88
C LEU A 255 1.24 -18.48 3.12
N ASN A 256 0.63 -19.52 2.54
CA ASN A 256 1.18 -20.88 2.62
C ASN A 256 2.50 -20.98 1.87
N TYR A 257 2.57 -20.43 0.66
CA TYR A 257 3.82 -20.41 -0.12
C TYR A 257 4.93 -19.66 0.64
N LEU A 258 4.63 -18.47 1.15
CA LEU A 258 5.60 -17.68 1.90
C LEU A 258 6.15 -18.44 3.11
N ARG A 259 5.28 -19.12 3.87
CA ARG A 259 5.68 -19.96 5.01
C ARG A 259 6.61 -21.09 4.61
N ASP A 260 6.29 -21.76 3.49
CA ASP A 260 7.02 -22.99 3.08
C ASP A 260 8.41 -22.67 2.50
N VAL A 261 8.64 -21.45 2.05
CA VAL A 261 9.88 -21.04 1.39
C VAL A 261 10.71 -20.00 2.17
N PHE A 262 10.16 -19.38 3.21
CA PHE A 262 10.85 -18.41 4.05
C PHE A 262 11.75 -19.07 5.08
#